data_4b9739201d670b8dd88b835ee5bddefe
#
_entry.id   4b9739201d670b8dd88b835ee5bddefe
#
_cell.length_a   1.000
_cell.length_b   1.000
_cell.length_c   1.000
_cell.angle_alpha   90.00
_cell.angle_beta   90.00
_cell.angle_gamma   90.00
#
_symmetry.space_group_name_H-M   'P 1'
#
loop_
_entity.id
_entity.type
_entity.pdbx_description
1 polymer ?
#
loop_
_entity_poly.entity_id
_entity_poly.type
_entity_poly.pdbx_seq_one_letter_code
_entity_poly.pdbx_strand_id
1 'polypeptide(L)'
;MRWIDLLRMSSNSLKRRKLRTFLTVLGVVIGTASIVVMISLGLGLQESMYQEIEQSGGVTSLTVTGKGSSQMGGFYMGDTGSEEEATKYTTDDVIEQIKKLDHVADVQPVLSIDALLKKNGYIGYCPLTGMTEEGLKDLNIKLAPGGSLPKAGSAELDLVIGNNVITNFSEESTGKMYWETGVLPDIDLAHDSLFLILDQEAYYSSQSPSTGAAAPESGGDGNTQKSTKPPKKYVVRASGMVEGDVDTYNANSYSVYCNLETLKSMLKQ
;
A
#
# COMPACT_ATOMS: atom_id res chain seq x y z
N MET A 1 22.86 40.91 53.75
CA MET A 1 22.90 39.45 53.53
C MET A 1 23.28 39.16 52.12
N ARG A 2 24.36 38.42 51.87
CA ARG A 2 24.78 38.06 50.50
C ARG A 2 23.89 36.91 49.99
N TRP A 3 23.44 36.98 48.76
CA TRP A 3 22.64 35.94 48.10
C TRP A 3 23.23 34.53 48.26
N ILE A 4 24.57 34.45 48.31
CA ILE A 4 25.32 33.21 48.49
C ILE A 4 25.05 32.58 49.86
N ASP A 5 24.88 33.38 50.94
CA ASP A 5 24.61 32.87 52.29
C ASP A 5 23.20 32.28 52.39
N LEU A 6 22.21 32.86 51.66
CA LEU A 6 20.86 32.33 51.57
C LEU A 6 20.82 31.00 50.81
N LEU A 7 21.55 30.88 49.69
CA LEU A 7 21.68 29.64 48.95
C LEU A 7 22.35 28.52 49.76
N ARG A 8 23.41 28.90 50.56
CA ARG A 8 24.13 27.96 51.40
C ARG A 8 23.28 27.45 52.56
N MET A 9 22.47 28.32 53.16
CA MET A 9 21.53 27.96 54.21
C MET A 9 20.39 27.07 53.71
N SER A 10 19.84 27.41 52.56
CA SER A 10 18.80 26.59 51.85
C SER A 10 19.32 25.20 51.51
N SER A 11 20.50 25.11 50.92
CA SER A 11 21.14 23.84 50.56
C SER A 11 21.41 22.94 51.75
N ASN A 12 21.81 23.54 52.91
CA ASN A 12 22.09 22.79 54.12
C ASN A 12 20.78 22.27 54.81
N SER A 13 19.67 23.01 54.69
CA SER A 13 18.34 22.57 55.13
C SER A 13 17.84 21.39 54.31
N LEU A 14 18.06 21.40 53.00
CA LEU A 14 17.71 20.29 52.07
C LEU A 14 18.50 19.02 52.40
N LYS A 15 19.79 19.13 52.72
CA LYS A 15 20.64 18.00 53.11
C LYS A 15 20.24 17.33 54.44
N ARG A 16 19.60 18.02 55.35
CA ARG A 16 19.14 17.44 56.62
C ARG A 16 17.95 16.48 56.48
N ARG A 17 17.11 16.63 55.44
CA ARG A 17 15.94 15.77 55.17
C ARG A 17 16.01 15.15 53.77
N LYS A 18 17.11 14.45 53.48
CA LYS A 18 17.44 13.91 52.15
C LYS A 18 16.31 13.09 51.49
N LEU A 19 15.63 12.25 52.28
CA LEU A 19 14.59 11.36 51.73
C LEU A 19 13.36 12.14 51.28
N ARG A 20 12.92 13.15 52.05
CA ARG A 20 11.75 13.98 51.67
C ARG A 20 12.04 14.83 50.43
N THR A 21 13.23 15.44 50.42
CA THR A 21 13.66 16.25 49.27
C THR A 21 13.81 15.41 48.01
N PHE A 22 14.39 14.20 48.13
CA PHE A 22 14.52 13.27 47.01
C PHE A 22 13.15 12.86 46.44
N LEU A 23 12.19 12.49 47.30
CA LEU A 23 10.85 12.10 46.84
C LEU A 23 10.09 13.24 46.17
N THR A 24 10.19 14.48 46.68
CA THR A 24 9.53 15.63 46.05
C THR A 24 10.16 15.99 44.71
N VAL A 25 11.49 15.98 44.60
CA VAL A 25 12.20 16.22 43.35
C VAL A 25 11.88 15.12 42.32
N LEU A 26 11.89 13.85 42.77
CA LEU A 26 11.56 12.71 41.92
C LEU A 26 10.13 12.84 41.35
N GLY A 27 9.15 13.23 42.18
CA GLY A 27 7.77 13.46 41.74
C GLY A 27 7.67 14.57 40.69
N VAL A 28 8.39 15.68 40.90
CA VAL A 28 8.41 16.77 39.91
C VAL A 28 9.10 16.33 38.60
N VAL A 29 10.22 15.60 38.68
CA VAL A 29 10.95 15.11 37.52
C VAL A 29 10.09 14.15 36.72
N ILE A 30 9.43 13.18 37.37
CA ILE A 30 8.54 12.24 36.66
C ILE A 30 7.37 12.98 36.02
N GLY A 31 6.75 13.94 36.73
CA GLY A 31 5.64 14.73 36.21
C GLY A 31 6.04 15.55 34.97
N THR A 32 7.16 16.26 35.04
CA THR A 32 7.64 17.07 33.92
C THR A 32 8.11 16.19 32.73
N ALA A 33 8.82 15.08 33.00
CA ALA A 33 9.25 14.14 31.97
C ALA A 33 8.06 13.53 31.24
N SER A 34 6.99 13.16 31.95
CA SER A 34 5.77 12.63 31.36
C SER A 34 5.13 13.63 30.39
N ILE A 35 5.04 14.90 30.75
CA ILE A 35 4.48 15.95 29.88
C ILE A 35 5.35 16.14 28.64
N VAL A 36 6.67 16.21 28.80
CA VAL A 36 7.60 16.39 27.68
C VAL A 36 7.51 15.21 26.70
N VAL A 37 7.49 13.96 27.20
CA VAL A 37 7.35 12.77 26.36
C VAL A 37 6.02 12.79 25.61
N MET A 38 4.92 13.16 26.25
CA MET A 38 3.60 13.22 25.60
C MET A 38 3.56 14.26 24.49
N ILE A 39 4.12 15.45 24.71
CA ILE A 39 4.20 16.50 23.67
C ILE A 39 5.12 16.06 22.54
N SER A 40 6.29 15.50 22.85
CA SER A 40 7.25 15.03 21.85
C SER A 40 6.66 13.93 20.97
N LEU A 41 5.93 12.98 21.57
CA LEU A 41 5.25 11.92 20.82
C LEU A 41 4.16 12.50 19.90
N GLY A 42 3.37 13.46 20.40
CA GLY A 42 2.34 14.11 19.62
C GLY A 42 2.89 14.85 18.39
N LEU A 43 3.97 15.63 18.57
CA LEU A 43 4.63 16.33 17.47
C LEU A 43 5.29 15.34 16.48
N GLY A 44 5.90 14.25 16.97
CA GLY A 44 6.50 13.24 16.12
C GLY A 44 5.47 12.50 15.27
N LEU A 45 4.32 12.14 15.83
CA LEU A 45 3.22 11.55 15.08
C LEU A 45 2.65 12.51 14.03
N GLN A 46 2.46 13.77 14.38
CA GLN A 46 1.99 14.79 13.45
C GLN A 46 2.92 14.93 12.25
N GLU A 47 4.22 15.04 12.48
CA GLU A 47 5.23 15.13 11.43
C GLU A 47 5.23 13.88 10.53
N SER A 48 5.16 12.68 11.15
CA SER A 48 5.09 11.42 10.41
C SER A 48 3.86 11.35 9.50
N MET A 49 2.69 11.80 10.00
CA MET A 49 1.46 11.86 9.20
C MET A 49 1.56 12.84 8.03
N TYR A 50 2.17 14.00 8.22
CA TYR A 50 2.38 14.95 7.12
C TYR A 50 3.30 14.38 6.04
N GLN A 51 4.38 13.72 6.42
CA GLN A 51 5.28 13.08 5.47
C GLN A 51 4.59 11.96 4.68
N GLU A 52 3.73 11.18 5.31
CA GLU A 52 2.95 10.12 4.65
C GLU A 52 1.96 10.70 3.63
N ILE A 53 1.27 11.80 3.99
CA ILE A 53 0.34 12.49 3.07
C ILE A 53 1.10 13.09 1.88
N GLU A 54 2.27 13.69 2.09
CA GLU A 54 3.10 14.23 1.01
C GLU A 54 3.57 13.13 0.04
N GLN A 55 3.90 11.94 0.56
CA GLN A 55 4.30 10.78 -0.24
C GLN A 55 3.14 10.14 -0.99
N SER A 56 1.90 10.35 -0.54
CA SER A 56 0.68 9.80 -1.16
C SER A 56 0.04 10.73 -2.21
N GLY A 57 0.77 11.71 -2.73
CA GLY A 57 0.27 12.68 -3.72
C GLY A 57 -0.20 14.01 -3.12
N GLY A 58 0.00 14.21 -1.81
CA GLY A 58 -0.27 15.49 -1.12
C GLY A 58 -1.74 15.74 -0.80
N VAL A 59 -1.98 16.82 -0.08
CA VAL A 59 -3.33 17.25 0.36
C VAL A 59 -4.19 17.86 -0.76
N THR A 60 -3.64 18.03 -1.95
CA THR A 60 -4.30 18.63 -3.11
C THR A 60 -4.85 17.62 -4.10
N SER A 61 -4.55 16.32 -3.91
CA SER A 61 -5.06 15.26 -4.76
C SER A 61 -6.39 14.71 -4.22
N LEU A 62 -7.33 14.46 -5.14
CA LEU A 62 -8.66 13.93 -4.87
C LEU A 62 -8.90 12.70 -5.73
N THR A 63 -9.19 11.56 -5.12
CA THR A 63 -9.55 10.35 -5.85
C THR A 63 -11.05 10.33 -6.10
N VAL A 64 -11.44 10.31 -7.37
CA VAL A 64 -12.82 10.20 -7.80
C VAL A 64 -13.08 8.77 -8.26
N THR A 65 -13.93 8.05 -7.54
CA THR A 65 -14.35 6.67 -7.87
C THR A 65 -15.78 6.64 -8.35
N GLY A 66 -16.10 5.68 -9.23
CA GLY A 66 -17.50 5.46 -9.64
C GLY A 66 -18.37 5.03 -8.46
N LYS A 67 -19.67 5.32 -8.53
CA LYS A 67 -20.64 4.88 -7.50
C LYS A 67 -20.65 3.34 -7.46
N GLY A 68 -20.48 2.77 -6.28
CA GLY A 68 -20.43 1.31 -6.06
C GLY A 68 -19.02 0.72 -5.92
N SER A 69 -17.96 1.53 -6.04
CA SER A 69 -16.60 1.09 -5.70
C SER A 69 -16.11 1.82 -4.46
N SER A 70 -16.06 1.13 -3.33
CA SER A 70 -15.46 1.67 -2.10
C SER A 70 -14.02 1.21 -2.01
N GLN A 71 -13.08 2.11 -2.24
CA GLN A 71 -11.67 1.86 -1.97
C GLN A 71 -11.37 2.36 -0.55
N MET A 72 -11.24 1.44 0.38
CA MET A 72 -10.75 1.74 1.73
C MET A 72 -9.42 1.02 1.93
N GLY A 73 -8.31 1.79 1.87
CA GLY A 73 -6.99 1.29 2.26
C GLY A 73 -6.44 0.13 1.43
N GLY A 74 -6.67 0.09 0.10
CA GLY A 74 -6.16 -0.98 -0.77
C GLY A 74 -7.00 -2.26 -0.79
N PHE A 75 -8.05 -2.34 0.01
CA PHE A 75 -9.06 -3.41 -0.05
C PHE A 75 -10.30 -2.92 -0.78
N TYR A 76 -10.66 -3.58 -1.87
CA TYR A 76 -11.98 -3.42 -2.49
C TYR A 76 -13.01 -4.12 -1.59
N MET A 77 -13.67 -3.36 -0.75
CA MET A 77 -14.91 -3.82 -0.15
C MET A 77 -16.02 -3.57 -1.18
N GLY A 78 -16.49 -4.62 -1.83
CA GLY A 78 -17.71 -4.57 -2.62
C GLY A 78 -18.84 -4.09 -1.72
N ASP A 79 -19.48 -3.00 -2.12
CA ASP A 79 -20.69 -2.54 -1.45
C ASP A 79 -21.80 -3.58 -1.69
N THR A 80 -22.27 -4.24 -0.62
CA THR A 80 -23.38 -5.19 -0.63
C THR A 80 -24.75 -4.48 -0.71
N GLY A 81 -24.79 -3.29 -1.32
CA GLY A 81 -25.99 -2.49 -1.50
C GLY A 81 -26.69 -2.79 -2.81
N SER A 82 -27.83 -3.48 -2.73
CA SER A 82 -28.92 -3.62 -3.71
C SER A 82 -28.61 -3.57 -5.21
N GLU A 83 -28.92 -4.66 -5.86
CA GLU A 83 -28.69 -5.07 -7.26
C GLU A 83 -29.23 -4.16 -8.38
N GLU A 84 -29.74 -2.97 -8.14
CA GLU A 84 -30.39 -2.15 -9.18
C GLU A 84 -29.62 -0.91 -9.65
N GLU A 85 -28.48 -0.52 -9.04
CA GLU A 85 -27.67 0.57 -9.58
C GLU A 85 -26.38 0.00 -10.20
N ALA A 86 -26.43 -0.26 -11.51
CA ALA A 86 -25.27 -0.62 -12.32
C ALA A 86 -24.05 0.24 -11.93
N THR A 87 -22.94 -0.41 -11.61
CA THR A 87 -21.65 0.20 -11.32
C THR A 87 -21.34 1.25 -12.38
N LYS A 88 -21.47 2.52 -12.05
CA LYS A 88 -21.22 3.59 -13.00
C LYS A 88 -19.73 3.80 -13.08
N TYR A 89 -19.11 3.17 -14.05
CA TYR A 89 -17.67 3.34 -14.33
C TYR A 89 -17.36 4.79 -14.67
N THR A 90 -16.18 5.25 -14.29
CA THR A 90 -15.65 6.52 -14.73
C THR A 90 -15.27 6.41 -16.20
N THR A 91 -16.05 7.04 -17.08
CA THR A 91 -15.82 7.05 -18.53
C THR A 91 -14.95 8.23 -18.93
N ASP A 92 -14.39 8.17 -20.16
CA ASP A 92 -13.56 9.28 -20.68
C ASP A 92 -14.34 10.60 -20.73
N ASP A 93 -15.66 10.55 -20.97
CA ASP A 93 -16.54 11.75 -20.93
C ASP A 93 -16.57 12.40 -19.53
N VAL A 94 -16.57 11.60 -18.47
CA VAL A 94 -16.55 12.10 -17.09
C VAL A 94 -15.20 12.75 -16.79
N ILE A 95 -14.10 12.17 -17.28
CA ILE A 95 -12.75 12.74 -17.15
C ILE A 95 -12.70 14.12 -17.81
N GLU A 96 -13.27 14.27 -19.02
CA GLU A 96 -13.34 15.57 -19.69
C GLU A 96 -14.22 16.60 -18.96
N GLN A 97 -15.30 16.15 -18.32
CA GLN A 97 -16.14 17.04 -17.51
C GLN A 97 -15.39 17.52 -16.26
N ILE A 98 -14.65 16.65 -15.60
CA ILE A 98 -13.88 16.99 -14.41
C ILE A 98 -12.74 17.98 -14.76
N LYS A 99 -12.07 17.80 -15.91
CA LYS A 99 -11.03 18.73 -16.40
C LYS A 99 -11.54 20.17 -16.61
N LYS A 100 -12.85 20.34 -16.84
CA LYS A 100 -13.47 21.65 -17.07
C LYS A 100 -13.92 22.35 -15.78
N LEU A 101 -13.78 21.70 -14.62
CA LEU A 101 -14.15 22.30 -13.34
C LEU A 101 -13.12 23.34 -12.92
N ASP A 102 -13.60 24.42 -12.31
CA ASP A 102 -12.74 25.44 -11.73
C ASP A 102 -11.86 24.84 -10.61
N HIS A 103 -10.63 25.30 -10.53
CA HIS A 103 -9.62 24.84 -9.54
C HIS A 103 -9.09 23.41 -9.73
N VAL A 104 -9.41 22.74 -10.83
CA VAL A 104 -8.78 21.46 -11.22
C VAL A 104 -7.56 21.77 -12.07
N ALA A 105 -6.38 21.43 -11.59
CA ALA A 105 -5.11 21.65 -12.29
C ALA A 105 -4.85 20.55 -13.32
N ASP A 106 -5.06 19.29 -12.95
CA ASP A 106 -4.89 18.12 -13.83
C ASP A 106 -5.80 16.98 -13.39
N VAL A 107 -6.07 16.04 -14.30
CA VAL A 107 -6.86 14.83 -14.04
C VAL A 107 -6.15 13.62 -14.63
N GLN A 108 -5.71 12.72 -13.78
CA GLN A 108 -5.00 11.51 -14.17
C GLN A 108 -5.92 10.29 -14.07
N PRO A 109 -6.18 9.58 -15.18
CA PRO A 109 -6.94 8.34 -15.14
C PRO A 109 -6.14 7.23 -14.48
N VAL A 110 -6.78 6.50 -13.58
CA VAL A 110 -6.20 5.36 -12.86
C VAL A 110 -7.05 4.12 -13.14
N LEU A 111 -6.40 3.02 -13.49
CA LEU A 111 -7.04 1.73 -13.66
C LEU A 111 -6.45 0.73 -12.66
N SER A 112 -7.24 0.32 -11.70
CA SER A 112 -6.82 -0.69 -10.72
C SER A 112 -7.45 -2.04 -11.05
N ILE A 113 -6.63 -3.08 -11.08
CA ILE A 113 -7.03 -4.46 -11.38
C ILE A 113 -6.35 -5.38 -10.39
N ASP A 114 -7.11 -6.33 -9.89
CA ASP A 114 -6.58 -7.40 -9.07
C ASP A 114 -5.91 -8.45 -9.98
N ALA A 115 -4.64 -8.71 -9.74
CA ALA A 115 -3.85 -9.65 -10.50
C ALA A 115 -3.09 -10.62 -9.57
N LEU A 116 -2.55 -11.68 -10.14
CA LEU A 116 -1.67 -12.60 -9.44
C LEU A 116 -0.28 -12.57 -10.09
N LEU A 117 0.74 -12.51 -9.26
CA LEU A 117 2.14 -12.71 -9.67
C LEU A 117 2.58 -14.12 -9.26
N LYS A 118 3.20 -14.83 -10.19
CA LYS A 118 3.66 -16.21 -9.97
C LYS A 118 5.14 -16.36 -10.32
N LYS A 119 5.89 -17.03 -9.43
CA LYS A 119 7.30 -17.40 -9.65
C LYS A 119 7.71 -18.57 -8.75
N ASN A 120 8.47 -19.51 -9.27
CA ASN A 120 9.14 -20.59 -8.51
C ASN A 120 8.21 -21.39 -7.54
N GLY A 121 6.92 -21.58 -7.91
CA GLY A 121 5.97 -22.26 -7.02
C GLY A 121 5.37 -21.37 -5.94
N TYR A 122 5.65 -20.08 -5.98
CA TYR A 122 4.99 -19.06 -5.16
C TYR A 122 3.99 -18.27 -5.99
N ILE A 123 2.89 -17.91 -5.37
CA ILE A 123 1.85 -17.05 -5.95
C ILE A 123 1.53 -15.92 -4.99
N GLY A 124 1.48 -14.70 -5.49
CA GLY A 124 1.19 -13.51 -4.70
C GLY A 124 0.02 -12.72 -5.28
N TYR A 125 -0.86 -12.28 -4.41
CA TYR A 125 -1.88 -11.30 -4.75
C TYR A 125 -1.23 -9.93 -4.98
N CYS A 126 -1.60 -9.29 -6.08
CA CYS A 126 -0.98 -8.06 -6.53
C CYS A 126 -2.06 -7.09 -7.03
N PRO A 127 -2.38 -6.03 -6.25
CA PRO A 127 -3.22 -4.94 -6.75
C PRO A 127 -2.41 -4.14 -7.77
N LEU A 128 -2.69 -4.36 -9.05
CA LEU A 128 -2.01 -3.70 -10.17
C LEU A 128 -2.69 -2.36 -10.48
N THR A 129 -1.96 -1.27 -10.39
CA THR A 129 -2.45 0.08 -10.66
C THR A 129 -1.80 0.64 -11.93
N GLY A 130 -2.59 0.77 -12.98
CA GLY A 130 -2.18 1.40 -14.23
C GLY A 130 -2.39 2.91 -14.19
N MET A 131 -1.33 3.67 -14.44
CA MET A 131 -1.34 5.13 -14.48
C MET A 131 -0.57 5.66 -15.69
N THR A 132 -0.81 6.92 -16.05
CA THR A 132 -0.01 7.61 -17.06
C THR A 132 1.41 7.87 -16.53
N GLU A 133 2.36 8.16 -17.42
CA GLU A 133 3.73 8.53 -16.99
C GLU A 133 3.74 9.80 -16.11
N GLU A 134 2.85 10.74 -16.41
CA GLU A 134 2.69 11.96 -15.63
C GLU A 134 2.15 11.67 -14.24
N GLY A 135 1.07 10.87 -14.15
CA GLY A 135 0.51 10.44 -12.88
C GLY A 135 1.49 9.66 -12.00
N LEU A 136 2.34 8.82 -12.61
CA LEU A 136 3.39 8.10 -11.87
C LEU A 136 4.49 9.05 -11.33
N LYS A 137 4.80 10.11 -12.05
CA LYS A 137 5.75 11.15 -11.58
C LYS A 137 5.15 11.97 -10.43
N ASP A 138 3.87 12.29 -10.52
CA ASP A 138 3.15 13.08 -9.51
C ASP A 138 3.02 12.33 -8.17
N LEU A 139 2.97 10.98 -8.20
CA LEU A 139 3.02 10.16 -6.99
C LEU A 139 4.35 10.26 -6.23
N ASN A 140 5.39 10.83 -6.85
CA ASN A 140 6.72 11.01 -6.24
C ASN A 140 7.24 9.75 -5.52
N ILE A 141 7.06 8.58 -6.17
CA ILE A 141 7.48 7.29 -5.63
C ILE A 141 9.01 7.26 -5.52
N LYS A 142 9.51 7.03 -4.30
CA LYS A 142 10.94 6.84 -4.09
C LYS A 142 11.32 5.43 -4.53
N LEU A 143 12.15 5.34 -5.56
CA LEU A 143 12.64 4.08 -6.11
C LEU A 143 13.99 3.71 -5.50
N ALA A 144 14.22 2.42 -5.35
CA ALA A 144 15.52 1.87 -5.02
C ALA A 144 16.56 2.24 -6.10
N PRO A 145 17.88 2.30 -5.75
CA PRO A 145 18.93 2.66 -6.69
C PRO A 145 18.91 1.79 -7.96
N GLY A 146 18.92 2.44 -9.13
CA GLY A 146 18.85 1.77 -10.42
C GLY A 146 17.44 1.52 -10.97
N GLY A 147 16.40 1.75 -10.18
CA GLY A 147 15.01 1.65 -10.63
C GLY A 147 14.58 2.80 -11.54
N SER A 148 13.63 2.53 -12.42
CA SER A 148 13.00 3.51 -13.30
C SER A 148 11.49 3.35 -13.32
N LEU A 149 10.76 4.45 -13.59
CA LEU A 149 9.32 4.40 -13.77
C LEU A 149 8.96 3.66 -15.07
N PRO A 150 7.81 2.96 -15.11
CA PRO A 150 7.32 2.27 -16.31
C PRO A 150 7.06 3.26 -17.43
N LYS A 151 7.54 2.92 -18.64
CA LYS A 151 7.38 3.78 -19.84
C LYS A 151 6.23 3.29 -20.71
N ALA A 152 5.62 4.23 -21.42
CA ALA A 152 4.64 3.89 -22.44
C ALA A 152 5.31 3.19 -23.64
N GLY A 153 4.61 2.21 -24.22
CA GLY A 153 5.07 1.53 -25.46
C GLY A 153 6.15 0.48 -25.26
N SER A 154 6.47 0.06 -24.05
CA SER A 154 7.32 -1.09 -23.81
C SER A 154 6.68 -2.36 -24.39
N ALA A 155 7.50 -3.24 -25.00
CA ALA A 155 7.04 -4.53 -25.55
C ALA A 155 6.55 -5.49 -24.45
N GLU A 156 7.10 -5.38 -23.25
CA GLU A 156 6.72 -6.10 -22.05
C GLU A 156 6.14 -5.10 -21.03
N LEU A 157 5.29 -5.58 -20.13
CA LEU A 157 4.76 -4.75 -19.05
C LEU A 157 5.83 -4.54 -18.00
N ASP A 158 6.33 -3.32 -17.92
CA ASP A 158 7.25 -2.89 -16.88
C ASP A 158 6.48 -2.58 -15.61
N LEU A 159 6.96 -3.09 -14.47
CA LEU A 159 6.32 -2.91 -13.18
C LEU A 159 7.23 -2.14 -12.21
N VAL A 160 6.66 -1.22 -11.45
CA VAL A 160 7.24 -0.75 -10.19
C VAL A 160 6.56 -1.51 -9.07
N ILE A 161 7.35 -2.26 -8.30
CA ILE A 161 6.85 -3.18 -7.27
C ILE A 161 7.15 -2.59 -5.89
N GLY A 162 6.14 -2.56 -5.03
CA GLY A 162 6.29 -2.14 -3.62
C GLY A 162 7.22 -3.09 -2.85
N ASN A 163 8.00 -2.55 -1.92
CA ASN A 163 8.96 -3.31 -1.12
C ASN A 163 8.33 -4.44 -0.30
N ASN A 164 7.06 -4.30 0.12
CA ASN A 164 6.35 -5.31 0.91
C ASN A 164 5.47 -6.26 0.09
N VAL A 165 5.42 -6.12 -1.23
CA VAL A 165 4.63 -7.02 -2.10
C VAL A 165 5.09 -8.48 -1.95
N ILE A 166 6.36 -8.71 -1.67
CA ILE A 166 6.91 -10.06 -1.45
C ILE A 166 6.24 -10.79 -0.30
N THR A 167 5.73 -10.08 0.71
CA THR A 167 5.04 -10.69 1.86
C THR A 167 3.66 -11.24 1.52
N ASN A 168 3.07 -10.80 0.39
CA ASN A 168 1.79 -11.28 -0.11
C ASN A 168 1.91 -12.62 -0.87
N PHE A 169 3.13 -13.12 -1.06
CA PHE A 169 3.32 -14.40 -1.72
C PHE A 169 3.12 -15.57 -0.75
N SER A 170 2.41 -16.57 -1.23
CA SER A 170 2.22 -17.85 -0.56
C SER A 170 2.83 -18.97 -1.40
N GLU A 171 3.29 -20.02 -0.76
CA GLU A 171 3.72 -21.23 -1.45
C GLU A 171 2.49 -21.94 -2.01
N GLU A 172 2.48 -22.22 -3.31
CA GLU A 172 1.33 -22.82 -4.02
C GLU A 172 0.97 -24.21 -3.49
N SER A 173 1.94 -24.95 -2.96
CA SER A 173 1.76 -26.31 -2.44
C SER A 173 1.14 -26.36 -1.04
N THR A 174 1.48 -25.40 -0.18
CA THR A 174 1.08 -25.39 1.24
C THR A 174 0.11 -24.27 1.58
N GLY A 175 0.03 -23.21 0.76
CA GLY A 175 -0.74 -22.00 1.00
C GLY A 175 -0.17 -21.12 2.12
N LYS A 176 1.00 -21.46 2.68
CA LYS A 176 1.60 -20.71 3.79
C LYS A 176 2.15 -19.39 3.32
N MET A 177 1.90 -18.35 4.10
CA MET A 177 2.35 -16.97 3.86
C MET A 177 3.49 -16.55 4.80
N TYR A 178 4.16 -15.44 4.49
CA TYR A 178 5.23 -14.87 5.31
C TYR A 178 4.81 -14.64 6.77
N TRP A 179 3.61 -14.10 6.99
CA TRP A 179 3.12 -13.79 8.34
C TRP A 179 2.87 -15.04 9.22
N GLU A 180 2.75 -16.24 8.63
CA GLU A 180 2.64 -17.50 9.36
C GLU A 180 4.01 -18.14 9.64
N THR A 181 4.93 -18.01 8.68
CA THR A 181 6.21 -18.73 8.71
C THR A 181 7.38 -17.87 9.17
N GLY A 182 7.27 -16.55 9.02
CA GLY A 182 8.38 -15.60 9.22
C GLY A 182 9.49 -15.73 8.18
N VAL A 183 9.29 -16.52 7.12
CA VAL A 183 10.28 -16.76 6.07
C VAL A 183 9.80 -16.13 4.77
N LEU A 184 10.63 -15.27 4.19
CA LEU A 184 10.33 -14.68 2.88
C LEU A 184 10.49 -15.72 1.77
N PRO A 185 9.67 -15.63 0.71
CA PRO A 185 9.85 -16.42 -0.51
C PRO A 185 11.23 -16.19 -1.14
N ASP A 186 11.84 -17.25 -1.66
CA ASP A 186 13.10 -17.17 -2.42
C ASP A 186 12.83 -16.71 -3.86
N ILE A 187 12.50 -15.42 -3.99
CA ILE A 187 12.20 -14.74 -5.25
C ILE A 187 12.88 -13.38 -5.25
N ASP A 188 13.64 -13.07 -6.28
CA ASP A 188 14.16 -11.73 -6.53
C ASP A 188 13.18 -10.93 -7.40
N LEU A 189 12.30 -10.15 -6.76
CA LEU A 189 11.32 -9.34 -7.48
C LEU A 189 11.94 -8.27 -8.37
N ALA A 190 13.18 -7.84 -8.08
CA ALA A 190 13.86 -6.80 -8.83
C ALA A 190 14.44 -7.29 -10.15
N HIS A 191 14.95 -8.53 -10.19
CA HIS A 191 15.72 -9.04 -11.32
C HIS A 191 15.08 -10.23 -12.02
N ASP A 192 14.17 -10.93 -11.36
CA ASP A 192 13.49 -12.08 -11.93
C ASP A 192 12.37 -11.69 -12.90
N SER A 193 12.17 -12.50 -13.94
CA SER A 193 10.95 -12.43 -14.72
C SER A 193 9.82 -13.16 -13.98
N LEU A 194 8.68 -12.48 -13.85
CA LEU A 194 7.50 -12.96 -13.16
C LEU A 194 6.41 -13.29 -14.18
N PHE A 195 5.49 -14.17 -13.82
CA PHE A 195 4.28 -14.40 -14.58
C PHE A 195 3.11 -13.63 -13.95
N LEU A 196 2.52 -12.75 -14.72
CA LEU A 196 1.32 -12.01 -14.36
C LEU A 196 0.08 -12.74 -14.89
N ILE A 197 -0.90 -12.93 -14.03
CA ILE A 197 -2.20 -13.54 -14.33
C ILE A 197 -3.27 -12.51 -13.99
N LEU A 198 -4.01 -12.05 -15.00
CA LEU A 198 -5.07 -11.05 -14.85
C LEU A 198 -6.42 -11.69 -14.53
N ASP A 199 -6.66 -12.91 -15.01
CA ASP A 199 -7.89 -13.65 -14.77
C ASP A 199 -7.70 -14.61 -13.60
N GLN A 200 -7.99 -14.12 -12.40
CA GLN A 200 -7.89 -14.88 -11.17
C GLN A 200 -8.93 -16.01 -11.10
N GLU A 201 -10.13 -15.74 -11.59
CA GLU A 201 -11.22 -16.72 -11.56
C GLU A 201 -10.89 -17.94 -12.44
N ALA A 202 -10.40 -17.71 -13.66
CA ALA A 202 -9.93 -18.79 -14.52
C ALA A 202 -8.74 -19.53 -13.91
N TYR A 203 -7.86 -18.85 -13.18
CA TYR A 203 -6.73 -19.49 -12.50
C TYR A 203 -7.19 -20.43 -11.41
N TYR A 204 -8.01 -19.98 -10.46
CA TYR A 204 -8.47 -20.81 -9.34
C TYR A 204 -9.44 -21.91 -9.81
N SER A 205 -10.28 -21.65 -10.79
CA SER A 205 -11.17 -22.67 -11.37
C SER A 205 -10.39 -23.77 -12.09
N SER A 206 -9.23 -23.45 -12.69
CA SER A 206 -8.36 -24.44 -13.34
C SER A 206 -7.59 -25.34 -12.37
N GLN A 207 -7.41 -24.90 -11.12
CA GLN A 207 -6.71 -25.64 -10.09
C GLN A 207 -7.62 -26.51 -9.22
N SER A 208 -8.93 -26.24 -9.19
CA SER A 208 -9.88 -27.06 -8.44
C SER A 208 -9.99 -28.44 -9.08
N PRO A 209 -9.56 -29.55 -8.41
CA PRO A 209 -9.87 -30.88 -8.90
C PRO A 209 -11.39 -31.03 -8.91
N SER A 210 -11.94 -31.69 -9.94
CA SER A 210 -13.38 -31.91 -10.15
C SER A 210 -14.06 -32.83 -9.12
N THR A 211 -13.60 -32.83 -7.88
CA THR A 211 -14.19 -33.51 -6.74
C THR A 211 -14.95 -32.50 -5.90
N GLY A 212 -16.27 -32.56 -5.97
CA GLY A 212 -17.34 -31.82 -5.30
C GLY A 212 -17.16 -31.34 -3.85
N ALA A 213 -16.08 -30.66 -3.53
CA ALA A 213 -15.93 -29.91 -2.28
C ALA A 213 -16.22 -28.44 -2.62
N ALA A 214 -17.30 -27.93 -2.06
CA ALA A 214 -17.70 -26.53 -2.16
C ALA A 214 -16.53 -25.63 -1.76
N ALA A 215 -16.15 -24.75 -2.68
CA ALA A 215 -15.31 -23.59 -2.34
C ALA A 215 -16.03 -22.76 -1.27
N PRO A 216 -15.32 -22.08 -0.34
CA PRO A 216 -15.95 -21.16 0.58
C PRO A 216 -16.68 -20.10 -0.26
N GLU A 217 -17.98 -19.98 -0.05
CA GLU A 217 -18.85 -18.97 -0.68
C GLU A 217 -18.35 -17.58 -0.29
N SER A 218 -17.52 -17.00 -1.15
CA SER A 218 -17.41 -15.56 -1.25
C SER A 218 -18.66 -15.12 -2.02
N GLY A 219 -19.58 -14.44 -1.33
CA GLY A 219 -20.89 -14.07 -1.83
C GLY A 219 -20.85 -13.25 -3.12
N GLY A 220 -20.96 -13.93 -4.22
CA GLY A 220 -21.12 -13.39 -5.56
C GLY A 220 -22.08 -14.29 -6.31
N ASP A 221 -23.05 -13.68 -6.94
CA ASP A 221 -24.22 -14.25 -7.56
C ASP A 221 -23.93 -15.39 -8.55
N GLY A 222 -24.67 -16.47 -8.42
CA GLY A 222 -24.49 -17.75 -9.07
C GLY A 222 -24.83 -17.79 -10.57
N ASN A 223 -24.03 -17.21 -11.42
CA ASN A 223 -24.04 -17.51 -12.86
C ASN A 223 -22.63 -17.52 -13.47
N THR A 224 -21.64 -18.08 -12.80
CA THR A 224 -20.27 -18.21 -13.31
C THR A 224 -20.18 -19.40 -14.27
N GLN A 225 -20.20 -19.12 -15.55
CA GLN A 225 -19.78 -20.09 -16.56
C GLN A 225 -18.33 -20.47 -16.30
N LYS A 226 -18.09 -21.71 -15.83
CA LYS A 226 -16.74 -22.27 -15.68
C LYS A 226 -15.93 -22.04 -16.95
N SER A 227 -14.98 -21.13 -16.89
CA SER A 227 -14.02 -20.95 -17.96
C SER A 227 -13.18 -22.23 -18.07
N THR A 228 -13.33 -22.97 -19.15
CA THR A 228 -12.56 -24.19 -19.44
C THR A 228 -11.18 -23.90 -20.03
N LYS A 229 -10.85 -22.63 -20.25
CA LYS A 229 -9.57 -22.22 -20.83
C LYS A 229 -8.56 -21.91 -19.71
N PRO A 230 -7.31 -22.39 -19.83
CA PRO A 230 -6.27 -22.01 -18.88
C PRO A 230 -6.05 -20.48 -18.94
N PRO A 231 -5.80 -19.83 -17.79
CA PRO A 231 -5.58 -18.39 -17.74
C PRO A 231 -4.36 -17.99 -18.57
N LYS A 232 -4.48 -16.88 -19.28
CA LYS A 232 -3.33 -16.30 -19.99
C LYS A 232 -2.30 -15.83 -18.96
N LYS A 233 -1.03 -16.17 -19.22
CA LYS A 233 0.12 -15.76 -18.41
C LYS A 233 0.96 -14.79 -19.22
N TYR A 234 1.21 -13.62 -18.65
CA TYR A 234 2.06 -12.62 -19.26
C TYR A 234 3.41 -12.59 -18.52
N VAL A 235 4.49 -12.52 -19.29
CA VAL A 235 5.83 -12.34 -18.70
C VAL A 235 6.00 -10.86 -18.41
N VAL A 236 6.35 -10.55 -17.17
CA VAL A 236 6.55 -9.18 -16.70
C VAL A 236 7.87 -9.07 -15.94
N ARG A 237 8.44 -7.86 -15.89
CA ARG A 237 9.65 -7.57 -15.16
C ARG A 237 9.47 -6.30 -14.34
N ALA A 238 10.19 -6.23 -13.21
CA ALA A 238 10.30 -5.00 -12.49
C ALA A 238 11.22 -4.03 -13.23
N SER A 239 10.75 -2.82 -13.48
CA SER A 239 11.57 -1.68 -13.90
C SER A 239 12.15 -0.93 -12.70
N GLY A 240 11.56 -1.11 -11.54
CA GLY A 240 12.00 -0.54 -10.27
C GLY A 240 11.28 -1.15 -9.10
N MET A 241 11.88 -0.99 -7.93
CA MET A 241 11.26 -1.30 -6.65
C MET A 241 11.11 -0.03 -5.81
N VAL A 242 10.09 0.03 -5.00
CA VAL A 242 9.93 1.09 -4.01
C VAL A 242 11.05 0.96 -2.97
N GLU A 243 11.67 2.09 -2.61
CA GLU A 243 12.75 2.13 -1.63
C GLU A 243 12.25 1.70 -0.24
N GLY A 244 12.98 0.80 0.39
CA GLY A 244 12.72 0.31 1.75
C GLY A 244 12.92 -1.19 1.88
N ASP A 245 13.16 -1.62 3.12
CA ASP A 245 13.19 -3.03 3.48
C ASP A 245 11.76 -3.53 3.75
N VAL A 246 11.61 -4.85 3.87
CA VAL A 246 10.31 -5.50 4.11
C VAL A 246 9.59 -5.00 5.38
N ASP A 247 10.35 -4.50 6.37
CA ASP A 247 9.79 -3.93 7.60
C ASP A 247 9.50 -2.42 7.49
N THR A 248 9.86 -1.80 6.37
CA THR A 248 9.60 -0.39 6.11
C THR A 248 8.22 -0.22 5.49
N TYR A 249 7.35 0.49 6.19
CA TYR A 249 6.00 0.77 5.70
C TYR A 249 5.92 2.19 5.12
N ASN A 250 5.40 2.30 3.91
CA ASN A 250 5.00 3.56 3.28
C ASN A 250 3.73 3.34 2.44
N ALA A 251 3.11 4.41 1.96
CA ALA A 251 1.85 4.35 1.21
C ALA A 251 1.92 3.45 -0.05
N ASN A 252 3.11 3.25 -0.62
CA ASN A 252 3.32 2.50 -1.86
C ASN A 252 3.88 1.09 -1.63
N SER A 253 4.08 0.68 -0.36
CA SER A 253 4.77 -0.57 -0.02
C SER A 253 4.11 -1.84 -0.55
N TYR A 254 2.79 -1.86 -0.66
CA TYR A 254 2.01 -3.01 -1.14
C TYR A 254 1.44 -2.83 -2.54
N SER A 255 1.72 -1.72 -3.18
CA SER A 255 1.19 -1.39 -4.51
C SER A 255 2.12 -1.85 -5.62
N VAL A 256 1.53 -2.17 -6.77
CA VAL A 256 2.28 -2.44 -7.99
C VAL A 256 1.78 -1.51 -9.07
N TYR A 257 2.69 -0.76 -9.65
CA TYR A 257 2.37 0.26 -10.66
C TYR A 257 2.84 -0.16 -12.04
N CYS A 258 2.04 0.17 -13.04
CA CYS A 258 2.39 -0.05 -14.45
C CYS A 258 1.90 1.10 -15.32
N ASN A 259 2.33 1.12 -16.58
CA ASN A 259 1.81 2.07 -17.55
C ASN A 259 0.39 1.70 -17.99
N LEU A 260 -0.52 2.69 -17.94
CA LEU A 260 -1.94 2.53 -18.25
C LEU A 260 -2.20 2.05 -19.70
N GLU A 261 -1.48 2.61 -20.68
CA GLU A 261 -1.69 2.29 -22.09
C GLU A 261 -1.28 0.85 -22.39
N THR A 262 -0.13 0.43 -21.83
CA THR A 262 0.35 -0.95 -21.97
C THR A 262 -0.64 -1.92 -21.31
N LEU A 263 -1.13 -1.61 -20.13
CA LEU A 263 -2.14 -2.41 -19.42
C LEU A 263 -3.44 -2.52 -20.22
N LYS A 264 -3.97 -1.40 -20.73
CA LYS A 264 -5.17 -1.38 -21.58
C LYS A 264 -4.98 -2.22 -22.86
N SER A 265 -3.80 -2.22 -23.45
CA SER A 265 -3.50 -3.03 -24.64
C SER A 265 -3.52 -4.52 -24.34
N MET A 266 -3.03 -4.94 -23.18
CA MET A 266 -3.05 -6.34 -22.74
C MET A 266 -4.45 -6.86 -22.42
N LEU A 267 -5.31 -6.01 -21.86
CA LEU A 267 -6.70 -6.36 -21.55
C LEU A 267 -7.58 -6.52 -22.80
N LYS A 268 -7.18 -5.90 -23.93
CA LYS A 268 -7.91 -6.01 -25.20
C LYS A 268 -7.54 -7.27 -26.00
N GLN A 269 -6.47 -7.98 -25.65
CA GLN A 269 -6.01 -9.22 -26.27
C GLN A 269 -6.66 -10.46 -25.63
#